data_5b1326a0238d8bfd3707ce176500bb8d
#
_entry.id   5b1326a0238d8bfd3707ce176500bb8d
#
_cell.length_a   1.000
_cell.length_b   1.000
_cell.length_c   1.000
_cell.angle_alpha   90.00
_cell.angle_beta   90.00
_cell.angle_gamma   90.00
#
_symmetry.space_group_name_H-M   'P 1'
#
loop_
_entity.id
_entity.type
_entity.pdbx_description
1 polymer ?
#
loop_
_entity_poly.entity_id
_entity_poly.type
_entity_poly.pdbx_seq_one_letter_code
_entity_poly.pdbx_strand_id
1 'polypeptide(L)'
;ENNNALESVFAAHQTHKNFWQRNKDGKLKRVLEKMKVYSSRQEKEPIYREDTGLACASRSYLWRSGKRIGNNVEIIINNNFETSIDIHNEFDFFLAEKALEYLKKNNPEKVKLFL
;
A
#
# COMPACT_ATOMS: atom_id res chain seq x y z
N GLU A 1 8.58 16.21 10.60
CA GLU A 1 9.12 16.88 11.82
C GLU A 1 8.35 18.14 12.18
N ASN A 2 7.80 18.87 11.18
CA ASN A 2 7.08 20.13 11.41
C ASN A 2 5.60 19.95 11.79
N ASN A 3 5.05 18.74 11.73
CA ASN A 3 3.68 18.44 12.12
C ASN A 3 3.66 17.64 13.42
N ASN A 4 3.51 18.34 14.55
CA ASN A 4 3.49 17.71 15.88
C ASN A 4 2.26 16.82 16.12
N ALA A 5 1.18 17.00 15.34
CA ALA A 5 -0.01 16.16 15.42
C ALA A 5 0.11 14.86 14.64
N LEU A 6 1.06 14.76 13.71
CA LEU A 6 1.28 13.57 12.91
C LEU A 6 1.77 12.41 13.77
N GLU A 7 1.06 11.30 13.71
CA GLU A 7 1.31 10.13 14.55
C GLU A 7 2.09 9.04 13.82
N SER A 8 1.79 8.83 12.54
CA SER A 8 2.41 7.78 11.76
C SER A 8 2.58 8.18 10.30
N VAL A 9 3.63 7.65 9.67
CA VAL A 9 3.85 7.72 8.22
C VAL A 9 4.16 6.29 7.74
N PHE A 10 3.54 5.88 6.65
CA PHE A 10 3.80 4.56 6.10
C PHE A 10 3.73 4.56 4.57
N ALA A 11 4.34 3.55 3.96
CA ALA A 11 4.23 3.33 2.53
C ALA A 11 2.84 2.80 2.19
N ALA A 12 2.28 3.28 1.08
CA ALA A 12 0.97 2.84 0.60
C ALA A 12 0.97 2.71 -0.91
N HIS A 13 0.15 1.81 -1.42
CA HIS A 13 -0.05 1.61 -2.83
C HIS A 13 -1.40 2.18 -3.26
N GLN A 14 -1.38 3.07 -4.23
CA GLN A 14 -2.59 3.70 -4.77
C GLN A 14 -3.36 2.73 -5.66
N THR A 15 -4.68 2.69 -5.51
CA THR A 15 -5.55 1.90 -6.37
C THR A 15 -6.85 2.64 -6.67
N HIS A 16 -7.40 2.39 -7.86
CA HIS A 16 -8.73 2.86 -8.28
C HIS A 16 -9.73 1.71 -8.35
N LYS A 17 -9.38 0.55 -7.82
CA LYS A 17 -10.24 -0.64 -7.83
C LYS A 17 -11.40 -0.49 -6.87
N ASN A 18 -12.54 -1.08 -7.22
CA ASN A 18 -13.71 -1.14 -6.37
C ASN A 18 -13.58 -2.29 -5.37
N PHE A 19 -14.01 -2.07 -4.14
CA PHE A 19 -13.98 -3.06 -3.07
C PHE A 19 -15.37 -3.28 -2.51
N TRP A 20 -15.63 -4.53 -2.12
CA TRP A 20 -16.87 -4.96 -1.50
C TRP A 20 -16.58 -5.69 -0.20
N GLN A 21 -17.46 -5.56 0.73
CA GLN A 21 -17.39 -6.24 2.01
C GLN A 21 -18.69 -6.99 2.27
N ARG A 22 -18.60 -8.19 2.82
CA ARG A 22 -19.77 -8.93 3.28
C ARG A 22 -20.09 -8.50 4.70
N ASN A 23 -21.31 -8.02 4.91
CA ASN A 23 -21.76 -7.63 6.24
C ASN A 23 -22.23 -8.85 7.06
N LYS A 24 -22.67 -8.61 8.31
CA LYS A 24 -23.04 -9.68 9.26
C LYS A 24 -24.24 -10.50 8.81
N ASP A 25 -25.17 -9.93 8.04
CA ASP A 25 -26.34 -10.63 7.49
C ASP A 25 -26.07 -11.31 6.14
N GLY A 26 -24.80 -11.38 5.75
CA GLY A 26 -24.35 -12.07 4.55
C GLY A 26 -24.47 -11.30 3.25
N LYS A 27 -24.96 -10.07 3.27
CA LYS A 27 -25.11 -9.23 2.09
C LYS A 27 -23.81 -8.51 1.74
N LEU A 28 -23.58 -8.35 0.43
CA LEU A 28 -22.44 -7.59 -0.06
C LEU A 28 -22.76 -6.09 -0.07
N LYS A 29 -21.81 -5.31 0.40
CA LYS A 29 -21.88 -3.86 0.46
C LYS A 29 -20.63 -3.25 -0.17
N ARG A 30 -20.78 -2.16 -0.92
CA ARG A 30 -19.62 -1.38 -1.40
C ARG A 30 -18.87 -0.78 -0.21
N VAL A 31 -17.56 -0.85 -0.25
CA VAL A 31 -16.74 -0.23 0.80
C VAL A 31 -16.81 1.29 0.71
N LEU A 32 -16.84 1.83 -0.52
CA LEU A 32 -16.97 3.25 -0.76
C LEU A 32 -18.23 3.56 -1.56
N GLU A 33 -19.10 4.40 -1.00
CA GLU A 33 -20.34 4.83 -1.66
C GLU A 33 -20.10 5.59 -2.97
N LYS A 34 -19.04 6.37 -3.04
CA LYS A 34 -18.65 7.11 -4.24
C LYS A 34 -18.38 6.23 -5.46
N MET A 35 -18.15 4.95 -5.26
CA MET A 35 -17.93 3.98 -6.34
C MET A 35 -19.20 3.38 -6.91
N LYS A 36 -20.37 3.90 -6.59
CA LYS A 36 -21.66 3.47 -7.17
C LYS A 36 -21.75 3.74 -8.66
N VAL A 37 -21.19 4.86 -9.10
CA VAL A 37 -21.25 5.27 -10.49
C VAL A 37 -20.05 4.67 -11.23
N TYR A 38 -20.33 4.00 -12.36
CA TYR A 38 -19.26 3.58 -13.25
C TYR A 38 -18.62 4.83 -13.86
N SER A 39 -17.34 5.00 -13.57
CA SER A 39 -16.57 6.13 -14.07
C SER A 39 -15.19 5.66 -14.55
N SER A 40 -14.56 6.46 -15.39
CA SER A 40 -13.20 6.19 -15.84
C SER A 40 -12.22 6.29 -14.66
N ARG A 41 -11.05 5.67 -14.81
CA ARG A 41 -9.99 5.70 -13.80
C ARG A 41 -9.58 7.14 -13.43
N GLN A 42 -9.63 8.05 -14.40
CA GLN A 42 -9.28 9.45 -14.21
C GLN A 42 -10.29 10.22 -13.36
N GLU A 43 -11.54 9.78 -13.33
CA GLU A 43 -12.62 10.42 -12.58
C GLU A 43 -12.79 9.87 -11.17
N LYS A 44 -12.22 8.69 -10.89
CA LYS A 44 -12.29 8.05 -9.57
C LYS A 44 -11.26 8.64 -8.62
N GLU A 45 -11.68 8.94 -7.41
CA GLU A 45 -10.75 9.23 -6.32
C GLU A 45 -9.98 7.95 -5.96
N PRO A 46 -8.66 8.01 -5.82
CA PRO A 46 -7.88 6.86 -5.41
C PRO A 46 -8.13 6.50 -3.96
N ILE A 47 -7.96 5.23 -3.65
CA ILE A 47 -7.80 4.74 -2.29
C ILE A 47 -6.41 4.14 -2.13
N TYR A 48 -5.97 3.97 -0.89
CA TYR A 48 -4.62 3.56 -0.59
C TYR A 48 -4.61 2.27 0.22
N ARG A 49 -3.85 1.28 -0.25
CA ARG A 49 -3.59 0.05 0.50
C ARG A 49 -2.35 0.25 1.35
N GLU A 50 -2.43 -0.04 2.64
CA GLU A 50 -1.25 -0.03 3.50
C GLU A 50 -0.20 -1.04 3.04
N ASP A 51 1.05 -0.58 2.95
CA ASP A 51 2.23 -1.40 2.72
C ASP A 51 3.24 -1.20 3.87
N THR A 52 2.78 -1.41 5.09
CA THR A 52 3.59 -1.19 6.30
C THR A 52 4.79 -2.12 6.41
N GLY A 53 4.76 -3.26 5.72
CA GLY A 53 5.91 -4.14 5.58
C GLY A 53 7.05 -3.54 4.78
N LEU A 54 6.76 -2.61 3.88
CA LEU A 54 7.78 -1.89 3.12
C LEU A 54 8.41 -0.77 3.95
N ALA A 55 7.58 0.09 4.54
CA ALA A 55 8.05 1.18 5.41
C ALA A 55 6.93 1.66 6.32
N CYS A 56 7.25 1.86 7.58
CA CYS A 56 6.32 2.41 8.58
C CYS A 56 7.13 3.09 9.69
N ALA A 57 6.75 4.32 10.01
CA ALA A 57 7.29 5.04 11.15
C ALA A 57 6.14 5.58 11.99
N SER A 58 6.16 5.31 13.28
CA SER A 58 5.15 5.79 14.23
C SER A 58 5.80 6.36 15.47
N ARG A 59 5.13 7.31 16.11
CA ARG A 59 5.61 7.86 17.37
C ARG A 59 5.67 6.76 18.45
N SER A 60 6.68 6.83 19.28
CA SER A 60 6.99 5.77 20.25
C SER A 60 5.86 5.48 21.25
N TYR A 61 5.03 6.46 21.58
CA TYR A 61 3.92 6.24 22.51
C TYR A 61 2.87 5.27 21.95
N LEU A 62 2.70 5.22 20.61
CA LEU A 62 1.80 4.28 19.95
C LEU A 62 2.27 2.84 20.19
N TRP A 63 3.54 2.57 19.93
CA TRP A 63 4.12 1.25 20.15
C TRP A 63 4.04 0.81 21.61
N ARG A 64 4.31 1.72 22.55
CA ARG A 64 4.19 1.44 23.98
C ARG A 64 2.76 1.12 24.39
N SER A 65 1.76 1.65 23.71
CA SER A 65 0.34 1.36 23.97
C SER A 65 -0.20 0.17 23.17
N GLY A 66 0.66 -0.56 22.45
CA GLY A 66 0.28 -1.71 21.63
C GLY A 66 -0.36 -1.36 20.29
N LYS A 67 -0.24 -0.12 19.85
CA LYS A 67 -0.73 0.34 18.56
C LYS A 67 0.42 0.47 17.56
N ARG A 68 0.22 0.00 16.36
CA ARG A 68 1.22 0.13 15.30
C ARG A 68 1.10 1.45 14.54
N ILE A 69 -0.13 1.87 14.27
CA ILE A 69 -0.46 3.08 13.50
C ILE A 69 -1.49 3.88 14.29
N GLY A 70 -1.35 5.20 14.28
CA GLY A 70 -2.30 6.14 14.88
C GLY A 70 -3.44 6.52 13.93
N ASN A 71 -4.20 7.53 14.30
CA ASN A 71 -5.33 8.02 13.51
C ASN A 71 -4.95 9.22 12.63
N ASN A 72 -3.97 10.01 13.04
CA ASN A 72 -3.45 11.11 12.24
C ASN A 72 -2.21 10.65 11.49
N VAL A 73 -2.39 10.32 10.21
CA VAL A 73 -1.38 9.65 9.40
C VAL A 73 -1.09 10.41 8.12
N GLU A 74 0.12 10.20 7.60
CA GLU A 74 0.49 10.57 6.25
C GLU A 74 1.03 9.35 5.53
N ILE A 75 1.01 9.36 4.22
CA ILE A 75 1.47 8.24 3.42
C ILE A 75 2.56 8.65 2.44
N ILE A 76 3.43 7.70 2.12
CA ILE A 76 4.37 7.79 1.01
C ILE A 76 3.84 6.85 -0.07
N ILE A 77 3.43 7.43 -1.20
CA ILE A 77 2.86 6.65 -2.30
C ILE A 77 3.96 5.84 -2.99
N ASN A 78 3.81 4.53 -2.94
CA ASN A 78 4.69 3.60 -3.65
C ASN A 78 4.10 3.29 -5.03
N ASN A 79 4.74 3.79 -6.08
CA ASN A 79 4.31 3.60 -7.46
C ASN A 79 5.12 2.53 -8.21
N ASN A 80 6.08 1.91 -7.53
CA ASN A 80 6.94 0.91 -8.14
C ASN A 80 6.32 -0.48 -8.01
N PHE A 81 6.16 -1.18 -9.15
CA PHE A 81 5.55 -2.51 -9.17
C PHE A 81 6.39 -3.54 -8.39
N GLU A 82 7.71 -3.43 -8.48
CA GLU A 82 8.64 -4.36 -7.84
C GLU A 82 8.63 -4.29 -6.31
N THR A 83 8.36 -3.12 -5.76
CA THR A 83 8.28 -2.93 -4.30
C THR A 83 6.88 -3.15 -3.74
N SER A 84 5.89 -3.41 -4.61
CA SER A 84 4.54 -3.80 -4.19
C SER A 84 4.37 -5.31 -4.02
N ILE A 85 5.38 -6.10 -4.37
CA ILE A 85 5.38 -7.55 -4.19
C ILE A 85 5.67 -7.86 -2.72
N ASP A 86 4.71 -8.51 -2.06
CA ASP A 86 4.82 -8.96 -0.69
C ASP A 86 4.94 -10.48 -0.67
N ILE A 87 6.04 -11.00 -0.13
CA ILE A 87 6.39 -12.41 -0.24
C ILE A 87 5.79 -13.18 0.94
N HIS A 88 4.77 -13.98 0.68
CA HIS A 88 4.11 -14.86 1.64
C HIS A 88 4.22 -16.35 1.28
N ASN A 89 4.52 -16.66 0.00
CA ASN A 89 4.55 -18.01 -0.51
C ASN A 89 5.56 -18.12 -1.67
N GLU A 90 5.74 -19.34 -2.18
CA GLU A 90 6.67 -19.60 -3.27
C GLU A 90 6.33 -18.86 -4.56
N PHE A 91 5.05 -18.67 -4.84
CA PHE A 91 4.62 -17.92 -6.03
C PHE A 91 5.01 -16.45 -5.95
N ASP A 92 4.86 -15.84 -4.78
CA ASP A 92 5.29 -14.45 -4.57
C ASP A 92 6.80 -14.32 -4.73
N PHE A 93 7.55 -15.30 -4.23
CA PHE A 93 9.01 -15.36 -4.41
C PHE A 93 9.38 -15.45 -5.90
N PHE A 94 8.70 -16.31 -6.64
CA PHE A 94 8.86 -16.41 -8.09
C PHE A 94 8.59 -15.06 -8.79
N LEU A 95 7.51 -14.35 -8.40
CA LEU A 95 7.22 -13.03 -8.94
C LEU A 95 8.34 -12.03 -8.64
N ALA A 96 8.89 -12.05 -7.43
CA ALA A 96 9.99 -11.17 -7.04
C ALA A 96 11.25 -11.45 -7.88
N GLU A 97 11.59 -12.72 -8.12
CA GLU A 97 12.69 -13.10 -8.99
C GLU A 97 12.49 -12.59 -10.43
N LYS A 98 11.28 -12.75 -10.97
CA LYS A 98 10.94 -12.27 -12.31
C LYS A 98 10.97 -10.75 -12.41
N ALA A 99 10.54 -10.05 -11.37
CA ALA A 99 10.66 -8.59 -11.30
C ALA A 99 12.14 -8.15 -11.34
N LEU A 100 13.01 -8.83 -10.61
CA LEU A 100 14.46 -8.56 -10.64
C LEU A 100 15.07 -8.83 -12.01
N GLU A 101 14.71 -9.91 -12.67
CA GLU A 101 15.17 -10.23 -14.04
C GLU A 101 14.73 -9.12 -15.01
N TYR A 102 13.49 -8.69 -14.92
CA TYR A 102 12.96 -7.61 -15.73
C TYR A 102 13.73 -6.30 -15.50
N LEU A 103 14.00 -5.94 -14.25
CA LEU A 103 14.74 -4.73 -13.90
C LEU A 103 16.18 -4.78 -14.37
N LYS A 104 16.87 -5.90 -14.22
CA LYS A 104 18.23 -6.09 -14.71
C LYS A 104 18.33 -5.83 -16.22
N LYS A 105 17.31 -6.24 -16.96
CA LYS A 105 17.26 -6.05 -18.42
C LYS A 105 16.88 -4.62 -18.81
N ASN A 106 15.89 -4.02 -18.15
CA ASN A 106 15.25 -2.78 -18.59
C ASN A 106 15.69 -1.54 -17.80
N ASN A 107 16.19 -1.72 -16.57
CA ASN A 107 16.68 -0.63 -15.73
C ASN A 107 17.78 -1.13 -14.77
N PRO A 108 18.96 -1.49 -15.32
CA PRO A 108 20.04 -2.06 -14.50
C PRO A 108 20.56 -1.10 -13.42
N GLU A 109 20.48 0.21 -13.63
CA GLU A 109 20.93 1.20 -12.64
C GLU A 109 20.11 1.12 -11.36
N LYS A 110 18.81 0.85 -11.47
CA LYS A 110 17.92 0.68 -10.32
C LYS A 110 18.32 -0.52 -9.45
N VAL A 111 18.76 -1.59 -10.09
CA VAL A 111 19.18 -2.82 -9.39
C VAL A 111 20.50 -2.62 -8.64
N LYS A 112 21.40 -1.81 -9.17
CA LYS A 112 22.70 -1.52 -8.52
C LYS A 112 22.54 -0.89 -7.13
N LEU A 113 21.44 -0.19 -6.88
CA LEU A 113 21.17 0.42 -5.57
C LEU A 113 20.96 -0.62 -4.46
N PHE A 114 20.64 -1.86 -4.81
CA PHE A 114 20.30 -2.93 -3.88
C PHE A 114 21.34 -4.06 -3.84
N LEU A 115 22.30 -3.99 -4.71
CA LEU A 115 23.40 -4.96 -4.84
C LEU A 115 24.75 -4.31 -4.62
#